data_fc1e6f73b13da24859242b82136d7b41
#
_entry.id   fc1e6f73b13da24859242b82136d7b41
#
_cell.length_a   1.000
_cell.length_b   1.000
_cell.length_c   1.000
_cell.angle_alpha   90.00
_cell.angle_beta   90.00
_cell.angle_gamma   90.00
#
_symmetry.space_group_name_H-M   'P 1'
#
loop_
_entity.id
_entity.type
_entity.pdbx_description
1 polymer ?
#
loop_
_entity_poly.entity_id
_entity_poly.type
_entity_poly.pdbx_seq_one_letter_code
_entity_poly.pdbx_strand_id
1 'polypeptide(L)'
;MDIGTVVNIILAILSFFLTVISIVTVVITLKQNNKMLESSSRPYIVAYLVYQEAPSHIYLCIKNFGNTSAIVKSLNINPTLSLHKKSCNDVANNTMLAPQQQIHFLVSNDDKEKNNPRTNVCLFCKY
;
A
#
# COMPACT_ATOMS: atom_id res chain seq x y z
N MET A 1 60.49 -24.34 14.63
CA MET A 1 59.52 -23.39 14.03
C MET A 1 59.76 -22.03 14.68
N ASP A 2 60.03 -21.03 13.83
CA ASP A 2 60.26 -19.72 14.36
C ASP A 2 58.95 -19.12 14.90
N ILE A 3 59.06 -18.40 16.04
CA ILE A 3 57.90 -17.78 16.67
C ILE A 3 57.11 -16.89 15.69
N GLY A 4 57.80 -16.24 14.75
CA GLY A 4 57.18 -15.43 13.71
C GLY A 4 56.29 -16.22 12.77
N THR A 5 56.68 -17.44 12.41
CA THR A 5 55.87 -18.33 11.57
C THR A 5 54.59 -18.76 12.26
N VAL A 6 54.64 -19.07 13.55
CA VAL A 6 53.47 -19.45 14.33
C VAL A 6 52.48 -18.28 14.43
N VAL A 7 52.96 -17.09 14.69
CA VAL A 7 52.11 -15.88 14.78
C VAL A 7 51.41 -15.61 13.42
N ASN A 8 52.13 -15.71 12.29
CA ASN A 8 51.56 -15.51 10.97
C ASN A 8 50.46 -16.54 10.64
N ILE A 9 50.64 -17.80 11.01
CA ILE A 9 49.61 -18.84 10.83
C ILE A 9 48.38 -18.52 11.63
N ILE A 10 48.51 -18.11 12.91
CA ILE A 10 47.37 -17.76 13.75
C ILE A 10 46.60 -16.57 13.16
N LEU A 11 47.32 -15.53 12.70
CA LEU A 11 46.71 -14.36 12.06
C LEU A 11 45.97 -14.73 10.78
N ALA A 12 46.53 -15.62 9.95
CA ALA A 12 45.87 -16.08 8.74
C ALA A 12 44.58 -16.85 9.01
N ILE A 13 44.57 -17.73 10.03
CA ILE A 13 43.39 -18.44 10.45
C ILE A 13 42.31 -17.48 10.98
N LEU A 14 42.70 -16.53 11.82
CA LEU A 14 41.79 -15.55 12.37
C LEU A 14 41.15 -14.68 11.27
N SER A 15 41.94 -14.23 10.29
CA SER A 15 41.46 -13.46 9.14
C SER A 15 40.46 -14.26 8.30
N PHE A 16 40.72 -15.55 8.11
CA PHE A 16 39.79 -16.42 7.40
C PHE A 16 38.43 -16.50 8.10
N PHE A 17 38.40 -16.71 9.42
CA PHE A 17 37.14 -16.75 10.16
C PHE A 17 36.39 -15.42 10.13
N LEU A 18 37.07 -14.30 10.26
CA LEU A 18 36.46 -12.96 10.18
C LEU A 18 35.83 -12.73 8.80
N THR A 19 36.48 -13.17 7.72
CA THR A 19 35.97 -13.06 6.37
C THR A 19 34.67 -13.87 6.18
N VAL A 20 34.65 -15.10 6.69
CA VAL A 20 33.44 -15.96 6.60
C VAL A 20 32.28 -15.33 7.38
N ILE A 21 32.51 -14.83 8.60
CA ILE A 21 31.49 -14.14 9.38
C ILE A 21 30.95 -12.91 8.64
N SER A 22 31.82 -12.13 8.04
CA SER A 22 31.45 -10.95 7.27
C SER A 22 30.53 -11.29 6.10
N ILE A 23 30.86 -12.32 5.33
CA ILE A 23 30.04 -12.75 4.18
C ILE A 23 28.65 -13.19 4.66
N VAL A 24 28.56 -13.99 5.73
CA VAL A 24 27.28 -14.45 6.29
C VAL A 24 26.43 -13.27 6.73
N THR A 25 27.03 -12.31 7.41
CA THR A 25 26.33 -11.09 7.86
C THR A 25 25.77 -10.29 6.69
N VAL A 26 26.54 -10.11 5.62
CA VAL A 26 26.10 -9.40 4.42
C VAL A 26 24.90 -10.11 3.76
N VAL A 27 24.95 -11.43 3.62
CA VAL A 27 23.86 -12.21 3.02
C VAL A 27 22.56 -12.08 3.84
N ILE A 28 22.67 -12.16 5.17
CA ILE A 28 21.51 -11.99 6.07
C ILE A 28 20.92 -10.57 5.92
N THR A 29 21.78 -9.55 5.93
CA THR A 29 21.35 -8.15 5.80
C THR A 29 20.65 -7.90 4.46
N LEU A 30 21.19 -8.44 3.36
CA LEU A 30 20.56 -8.32 2.04
C LEU A 30 19.16 -8.98 2.00
N LYS A 31 19.01 -10.15 2.60
CA LYS A 31 17.69 -10.82 2.71
C LYS A 31 16.69 -9.98 3.50
N GLN A 32 17.11 -9.40 4.61
CA GLN A 32 16.27 -8.54 5.44
C GLN A 32 15.86 -7.27 4.69
N ASN A 33 16.80 -6.62 4.01
CA ASN A 33 16.52 -5.44 3.22
C ASN A 33 15.54 -5.70 2.07
N ASN A 34 15.70 -6.81 1.35
CA ASN A 34 14.76 -7.18 0.28
C ASN A 34 13.33 -7.41 0.82
N LYS A 35 13.20 -8.06 1.97
CA LYS A 35 11.90 -8.26 2.60
C LYS A 35 11.26 -6.95 3.07
N MET A 36 12.06 -6.02 3.59
CA MET A 36 11.59 -4.68 3.98
C MET A 36 11.15 -3.87 2.76
N LEU A 37 11.91 -3.90 1.66
CA LEU A 37 11.55 -3.24 0.41
C LEU A 37 10.24 -3.80 -0.16
N GLU A 38 10.05 -5.11 -0.16
CA GLU A 38 8.81 -5.75 -0.61
C GLU A 38 7.61 -5.33 0.24
N SER A 39 7.75 -5.28 1.55
CA SER A 39 6.66 -4.85 2.45
C SER A 39 6.35 -3.36 2.34
N SER A 40 7.36 -2.52 2.11
CA SER A 40 7.22 -1.07 1.93
C SER A 40 6.66 -0.69 0.56
N SER A 41 6.81 -1.56 -0.44
CA SER A 41 6.36 -1.30 -1.81
C SER A 41 4.91 -1.71 -2.07
N ARG A 42 4.19 -2.29 -1.10
CA ARG A 42 2.81 -2.70 -1.30
C ARG A 42 1.88 -1.50 -1.54
N PRO A 43 0.95 -1.61 -2.49
CA PRO A 43 -0.06 -0.59 -2.68
C PRO A 43 -1.00 -0.55 -1.47
N TYR A 44 -1.38 0.64 -1.04
CA TYR A 44 -2.32 0.85 0.05
C TYR A 44 -3.48 1.71 -0.44
N ILE A 45 -4.61 1.06 -0.76
CA ILE A 45 -5.79 1.74 -1.29
C ILE A 45 -6.80 1.93 -0.16
N VAL A 46 -7.26 3.17 -0.02
CA VAL A 46 -8.35 3.54 0.89
C VAL A 46 -9.48 4.19 0.10
N ALA A 47 -10.69 3.75 0.37
CA ALA A 47 -11.89 4.41 -0.13
C ALA A 47 -12.60 5.09 1.05
N TYR A 48 -12.98 6.35 0.88
CA TYR A 48 -13.67 7.16 1.89
C TYR A 48 -14.63 8.15 1.25
N LEU A 49 -15.60 8.60 2.02
CA LEU A 49 -16.56 9.61 1.58
C LEU A 49 -16.09 11.00 2.00
N VAL A 50 -16.18 11.94 1.07
CA VAL A 50 -15.90 13.36 1.30
C VAL A 50 -17.20 14.14 1.11
N TYR A 51 -17.56 14.89 2.12
CA TYR A 51 -18.67 15.83 2.05
C TYR A 51 -18.16 17.24 1.77
N GLN A 52 -18.72 17.89 0.77
CA GLN A 52 -18.45 19.28 0.43
C GLN A 52 -19.67 20.12 0.72
N GLU A 53 -19.53 21.14 1.56
CA GLU A 53 -20.65 21.91 2.10
C GLU A 53 -21.32 22.85 1.06
N ALA A 54 -20.53 23.37 0.12
CA ALA A 54 -21.10 24.29 -0.88
C ALA A 54 -20.45 24.05 -2.27
N PRO A 55 -21.23 23.54 -3.27
CA PRO A 55 -22.58 22.96 -3.17
C PRO A 55 -22.58 21.62 -2.43
N SER A 56 -23.71 21.27 -1.81
CA SER A 56 -23.83 20.02 -1.02
C SER A 56 -23.66 18.77 -1.89
N HIS A 57 -22.45 18.27 -1.96
CA HIS A 57 -22.10 17.09 -2.75
C HIS A 57 -21.38 16.07 -1.89
N ILE A 58 -21.71 14.80 -2.10
CA ILE A 58 -21.01 13.67 -1.51
C ILE A 58 -20.16 13.02 -2.59
N TYR A 59 -18.87 12.94 -2.35
CA TYR A 59 -17.92 12.27 -3.23
C TYR A 59 -17.40 11.01 -2.57
N LEU A 60 -17.37 9.90 -3.32
CA LEU A 60 -16.55 8.75 -2.99
C LEU A 60 -15.15 9.00 -3.53
N CYS A 61 -14.19 9.05 -2.63
CA CYS A 61 -12.78 9.22 -2.97
C CYS A 61 -12.06 7.89 -2.79
N ILE A 62 -11.37 7.42 -3.83
CA ILE A 62 -10.48 6.26 -3.78
C ILE A 62 -9.06 6.78 -3.97
N LYS A 63 -8.20 6.57 -2.98
CA LYS A 63 -6.82 7.04 -2.99
C LYS A 63 -5.85 5.91 -2.75
N ASN A 64 -4.78 5.87 -3.55
CA ASN A 64 -3.64 5.00 -3.31
C ASN A 64 -2.61 5.76 -2.45
N PHE A 65 -2.47 5.37 -1.19
CA PHE A 65 -1.45 5.91 -0.28
C PHE A 65 -0.13 5.15 -0.36
N GLY A 66 -0.09 4.07 -1.14
CA GLY A 66 1.12 3.27 -1.35
C GLY A 66 2.11 3.92 -2.31
N ASN A 67 3.32 3.36 -2.34
CA ASN A 67 4.41 3.80 -3.21
C ASN A 67 4.40 3.09 -4.58
N THR A 68 3.52 2.11 -4.79
CA THR A 68 3.38 1.36 -6.04
C THR A 68 2.01 1.55 -6.64
N SER A 69 1.91 1.39 -7.95
CA SER A 69 0.64 1.39 -8.67
C SER A 69 -0.21 0.18 -8.27
N ALA A 70 -1.52 0.37 -8.26
CA ALA A 70 -2.47 -0.69 -7.97
C ALA A 70 -3.63 -0.69 -8.97
N ILE A 71 -4.17 -1.87 -9.22
CA ILE A 71 -5.37 -2.04 -10.02
C ILE A 71 -6.51 -2.39 -9.07
N VAL A 72 -7.55 -1.56 -9.05
CA VAL A 72 -8.78 -1.83 -8.31
C VAL A 72 -9.56 -2.90 -9.07
N LYS A 73 -9.56 -4.14 -8.60
CA LYS A 73 -10.26 -5.25 -9.27
C LYS A 73 -11.76 -5.20 -9.08
N SER A 74 -12.21 -4.84 -7.91
CA SER A 74 -13.63 -4.69 -7.60
C SER A 74 -13.82 -3.74 -6.44
N LEU A 75 -14.86 -2.93 -6.52
CA LEU A 75 -15.32 -2.08 -5.44
C LEU A 75 -16.72 -2.54 -5.05
N ASN A 76 -16.89 -3.01 -3.83
CA ASN A 76 -18.19 -3.40 -3.30
C ASN A 76 -18.62 -2.42 -2.21
N ILE A 77 -19.77 -1.80 -2.40
CA ILE A 77 -20.32 -0.80 -1.47
C ILE A 77 -21.67 -1.32 -0.98
N ASN A 78 -21.82 -1.40 0.33
CA ASN A 78 -23.05 -1.81 0.97
C ASN A 78 -23.49 -0.73 2.01
N PRO A 79 -24.67 -0.10 1.90
CA PRO A 79 -25.68 -0.29 0.87
C PRO A 79 -25.20 0.21 -0.51
N THR A 80 -25.85 -0.28 -1.57
CA THR A 80 -25.48 0.07 -2.95
C THR A 80 -25.72 1.56 -3.16
N LEU A 81 -24.65 2.32 -3.25
CA LEU A 81 -24.71 3.73 -3.64
C LEU A 81 -24.90 3.84 -5.16
N SER A 82 -25.98 4.51 -5.58
CA SER A 82 -26.18 4.84 -6.99
C SER A 82 -25.37 6.08 -7.34
N LEU A 83 -24.41 5.94 -8.23
CA LEU A 83 -23.82 7.07 -8.93
C LEU A 83 -24.83 7.64 -9.91
N HIS A 84 -24.74 8.94 -10.15
CA HIS A 84 -25.69 9.73 -10.96
C HIS A 84 -26.07 9.14 -12.34
N LYS A 85 -25.40 8.11 -12.86
CA LYS A 85 -25.75 7.41 -14.11
C LYS A 85 -25.22 5.97 -14.24
N LYS A 86 -24.36 5.49 -13.34
CA LYS A 86 -23.76 4.14 -13.43
C LYS A 86 -23.56 3.57 -12.04
N SER A 87 -23.57 2.25 -11.94
CA SER A 87 -23.14 1.58 -10.72
C SER A 87 -21.69 1.93 -10.38
N CYS A 88 -21.43 2.24 -9.13
CA CYS A 88 -20.07 2.54 -8.65
C CYS A 88 -19.09 1.39 -8.95
N ASN A 89 -19.62 0.16 -8.94
CA ASN A 89 -18.87 -1.05 -9.22
C ASN A 89 -18.34 -1.08 -10.66
N ASP A 90 -19.13 -0.59 -11.64
CA ASP A 90 -18.75 -0.67 -13.06
C ASP A 90 -17.66 0.36 -13.43
N VAL A 91 -17.64 1.49 -12.73
CA VAL A 91 -16.70 2.59 -13.02
C VAL A 91 -15.34 2.36 -12.37
N ALA A 92 -15.32 1.74 -11.18
CA ALA A 92 -14.09 1.50 -10.45
C ALA A 92 -13.37 0.21 -10.86
N ASN A 93 -14.05 -0.71 -11.57
CA ASN A 93 -13.47 -1.98 -12.00
C ASN A 93 -12.31 -1.78 -12.97
N ASN A 94 -11.20 -2.48 -12.72
CA ASN A 94 -9.97 -2.45 -13.52
C ASN A 94 -9.34 -1.05 -13.67
N THR A 95 -9.65 -0.12 -12.77
CA THR A 95 -9.03 1.20 -12.78
C THR A 95 -7.65 1.12 -12.14
N MET A 96 -6.64 1.58 -12.87
CA MET A 96 -5.27 1.68 -12.37
C MET A 96 -5.11 2.99 -11.58
N LEU A 97 -4.57 2.89 -10.37
CA LEU A 97 -4.22 4.00 -9.51
C LEU A 97 -2.70 4.08 -9.38
N ALA A 98 -2.12 5.16 -9.88
CA ALA A 98 -0.71 5.47 -9.66
C ALA A 98 -0.44 5.77 -8.17
N PRO A 99 0.82 5.74 -7.71
CA PRO A 99 1.18 6.17 -6.36
C PRO A 99 0.63 7.57 -6.06
N GLN A 100 0.03 7.75 -4.89
CA GLN A 100 -0.58 9.00 -4.41
C GLN A 100 -1.75 9.53 -5.25
N GLN A 101 -2.16 8.82 -6.31
CA GLN A 101 -3.30 9.21 -7.12
C GLN A 101 -4.61 9.01 -6.37
N GLN A 102 -5.55 9.92 -6.59
CA GLN A 102 -6.91 9.84 -6.08
C GLN A 102 -7.93 10.03 -7.22
N ILE A 103 -9.05 9.33 -7.10
CA ILE A 103 -10.18 9.45 -8.02
C ILE A 103 -11.42 9.79 -7.19
N HIS A 104 -12.23 10.71 -7.69
CA HIS A 104 -13.46 11.14 -7.06
C HIS A 104 -14.66 10.73 -7.90
N PHE A 105 -15.64 10.13 -7.26
CA PHE A 105 -16.93 9.81 -7.87
C PHE A 105 -18.03 10.57 -7.13
N LEU A 106 -18.83 11.32 -7.87
CA LEU A 106 -19.99 11.98 -7.30
C LEU A 106 -21.07 10.92 -6.99
N VAL A 107 -21.43 10.80 -5.72
CA VAL A 107 -22.39 9.81 -5.23
C VAL A 107 -23.81 10.36 -5.23
N SER A 108 -24.02 11.55 -4.73
CA SER A 108 -25.33 12.19 -4.65
C SER A 108 -25.24 13.69 -4.63
N ASN A 109 -26.28 14.32 -5.24
CA ASN A 109 -26.55 15.74 -5.18
C ASN A 109 -27.81 15.94 -4.33
N ASP A 110 -27.87 15.46 -3.12
CA ASP A 110 -29.17 15.41 -2.46
C ASP A 110 -29.37 16.47 -1.38
N ASP A 111 -30.21 17.44 -1.73
CA ASP A 111 -30.90 18.27 -0.74
C ASP A 111 -31.99 17.51 0.02
N LYS A 112 -32.31 16.26 -0.37
CA LYS A 112 -33.39 15.44 0.18
C LYS A 112 -32.96 14.41 1.24
N GLU A 113 -31.67 14.03 1.29
CA GLU A 113 -31.21 12.99 2.21
C GLU A 113 -30.66 13.50 3.54
N LYS A 114 -30.88 14.79 3.86
CA LYS A 114 -30.52 15.39 5.17
C LYS A 114 -31.16 14.70 6.40
N ASN A 115 -32.10 13.80 6.20
CA ASN A 115 -32.86 13.18 7.30
C ASN A 115 -32.37 11.80 7.74
N ASN A 116 -31.28 11.23 7.19
CA ASN A 116 -30.77 9.96 7.68
C ASN A 116 -29.24 9.91 7.78
N PRO A 117 -28.62 10.42 8.86
CA PRO A 117 -27.17 10.54 9.01
C PRO A 117 -26.48 9.21 9.40
N ARG A 118 -27.13 8.05 9.32
CA ARG A 118 -26.58 6.76 9.80
C ARG A 118 -26.46 5.70 8.70
N THR A 119 -25.94 6.05 7.55
CA THR A 119 -25.53 5.02 6.59
C THR A 119 -24.08 4.64 6.90
N ASN A 120 -23.88 3.58 7.68
CA ASN A 120 -22.58 2.98 7.85
C ASN A 120 -22.18 2.32 6.53
N VAL A 121 -21.43 3.05 5.70
CA VAL A 121 -20.95 2.53 4.43
C VAL A 121 -19.72 1.66 4.71
N CYS A 122 -19.88 0.35 4.60
CA CYS A 122 -18.75 -0.58 4.63
C CYS A 122 -18.12 -0.64 3.24
N LEU A 123 -16.91 -0.13 3.12
CA LEU A 123 -16.13 -0.14 1.87
C LEU A 123 -15.13 -1.29 1.90
N PHE A 124 -15.29 -2.24 0.97
CA PHE A 124 -14.34 -3.31 0.78
C PHE A 124 -13.61 -3.12 -0.55
N CYS A 125 -12.33 -2.81 -0.51
CA CYS A 125 -11.46 -2.81 -1.69
C CYS A 125 -10.68 -4.13 -1.75
N LYS A 126 -10.77 -4.84 -2.89
CA LYS A 126 -9.95 -6.00 -3.18
C LYS A 126 -8.93 -5.62 -4.27
N TYR A 127 -7.65 -5.72 -3.96
CA TYR A 127 -6.50 -5.43 -4.83
C TYR A 127 -5.69 -6.70 -5.11
#